data_74ed78de589cf2487891eb100063b1b0
#
_entry.id   74ed78de589cf2487891eb100063b1b0
#
_cell.length_a   1.000
_cell.length_b   1.000
_cell.length_c   1.000
_cell.angle_alpha   90.00
_cell.angle_beta   90.00
_cell.angle_gamma   90.00
#
_symmetry.space_group_name_H-M   'P 1'
#
loop_
_entity.id
_entity.type
_entity.pdbx_description
1 polymer ?
#
loop_
_entity_poly.entity_id
_entity_poly.type
_entity_poly.pdbx_seq_one_letter_code
_entity_poly.pdbx_strand_id
1 'polypeptide(L)'
;MHPLIQALADKHGFTPVTEKTLDECAAPLGVAMLTICGDPKNVSESLDLAIVAPEIVKAFRGAVTPLVATAEAERHFQMRFGFSLFPVLVFLRHGEYLGAITRIRDWSDYMAEIPAILQRQASLPPQFELSRGCGNIAAH
;
A
#
# COMPACT_ATOMS: atom_id res chain seq x y z
N MET A 1 -7.52 -13.30 -9.87
CA MET A 1 -7.33 -12.62 -8.57
C MET A 1 -8.14 -13.32 -7.51
N HIS A 2 -7.59 -13.46 -6.32
CA HIS A 2 -8.28 -14.14 -5.23
C HIS A 2 -9.59 -13.41 -4.88
N PRO A 3 -10.65 -14.15 -4.58
CA PRO A 3 -11.94 -13.51 -4.29
C PRO A 3 -11.92 -12.49 -3.16
N LEU A 4 -11.12 -12.70 -2.10
CA LEU A 4 -11.05 -11.72 -1.02
C LEU A 4 -10.39 -10.43 -1.47
N ILE A 5 -9.41 -10.51 -2.35
CA ILE A 5 -8.75 -9.33 -2.87
C ILE A 5 -9.68 -8.64 -3.87
N GLN A 6 -10.35 -9.42 -4.70
CA GLN A 6 -11.31 -8.85 -5.65
C GLN A 6 -12.44 -8.13 -4.92
N ALA A 7 -12.82 -8.63 -3.74
CA ALA A 7 -13.88 -8.01 -2.96
C ALA A 7 -13.53 -6.59 -2.50
N LEU A 8 -12.26 -6.25 -2.41
CA LEU A 8 -11.88 -4.88 -2.09
C LEU A 8 -12.49 -3.91 -3.11
N ALA A 9 -12.41 -4.26 -4.39
CA ALA A 9 -13.00 -3.43 -5.42
C ALA A 9 -14.52 -3.60 -5.49
N ASP A 10 -14.99 -4.84 -5.42
CA ASP A 10 -16.40 -5.13 -5.67
C ASP A 10 -17.31 -4.76 -4.51
N LYS A 11 -16.82 -4.87 -3.29
CA LYS A 11 -17.67 -4.68 -2.11
C LYS A 11 -17.24 -3.53 -1.23
N HIS A 12 -15.98 -3.15 -1.27
CA HIS A 12 -15.45 -2.19 -0.30
C HIS A 12 -15.05 -0.84 -0.91
N GLY A 13 -15.29 -0.66 -2.20
CA GLY A 13 -15.09 0.65 -2.83
C GLY A 13 -13.65 1.02 -3.12
N PHE A 14 -12.74 0.06 -3.11
CA PHE A 14 -11.36 0.32 -3.50
C PHE A 14 -11.28 0.42 -5.01
N THR A 15 -10.58 1.41 -5.51
CA THR A 15 -10.41 1.58 -6.96
C THR A 15 -9.17 0.80 -7.40
N PRO A 16 -9.33 -0.15 -8.34
CA PRO A 16 -8.15 -0.86 -8.86
C PRO A 16 -7.30 0.07 -9.69
N VAL A 17 -5.99 -0.01 -9.51
CA VAL A 17 -5.05 0.82 -10.28
C VAL A 17 -3.93 -0.03 -10.83
N THR A 18 -3.46 0.38 -12.01
CA THR A 18 -2.31 -0.24 -12.66
C THR A 18 -1.16 0.74 -12.61
N GLU A 19 0.00 0.32 -13.12
CA GLU A 19 1.13 1.22 -13.20
C GLU A 19 0.84 2.44 -14.07
N LYS A 20 -0.10 2.31 -15.02
CA LYS A 20 -0.42 3.41 -15.91
C LYS A 20 -1.51 4.32 -15.37
N THR A 21 -2.33 3.84 -14.47
CA THR A 21 -3.47 4.62 -13.98
C THR A 21 -3.29 5.18 -12.59
N LEU A 22 -2.27 4.75 -11.85
CA LEU A 22 -2.11 5.22 -10.47
C LEU A 22 -2.02 6.73 -10.36
N ASP A 23 -1.16 7.36 -11.16
CA ASP A 23 -0.95 8.79 -11.00
C ASP A 23 -2.20 9.60 -11.33
N GLU A 24 -2.90 9.18 -12.37
CA GLU A 24 -4.12 9.83 -12.77
C GLU A 24 -5.21 9.68 -11.70
N CYS A 25 -5.29 8.53 -11.07
CA CYS A 25 -6.26 8.29 -10.02
C CYS A 25 -5.90 8.98 -8.72
N ALA A 26 -4.61 9.04 -8.39
CA ALA A 26 -4.17 9.55 -7.10
C ALA A 26 -4.01 11.07 -7.06
N ALA A 27 -3.64 11.69 -8.19
CA ALA A 27 -3.37 13.12 -8.19
C ALA A 27 -4.51 13.99 -7.66
N PRO A 28 -5.78 13.73 -8.01
CA PRO A 28 -6.86 14.57 -7.48
C PRO A 28 -7.25 14.26 -6.04
N LEU A 29 -6.73 13.18 -5.46
CA LEU A 29 -7.13 12.79 -4.12
C LEU A 29 -6.27 13.49 -3.08
N GLY A 30 -6.86 13.82 -1.95
CA GLY A 30 -6.08 14.38 -0.84
C GLY A 30 -5.05 13.40 -0.38
N VAL A 31 -5.49 12.28 0.20
CA VAL A 31 -4.60 11.19 0.56
C VAL A 31 -5.18 9.89 0.02
N ALA A 32 -4.36 9.15 -0.68
CA ALA A 32 -4.73 7.83 -1.17
C ALA A 32 -4.00 6.76 -0.35
N MET A 33 -4.71 5.68 -0.04
CA MET A 33 -4.10 4.51 0.59
C MET A 33 -4.05 3.41 -0.46
N LEU A 34 -2.88 3.17 -1.01
CA LEU A 34 -2.69 2.14 -2.03
C LEU A 34 -2.41 0.82 -1.34
N THR A 35 -3.29 -0.15 -1.55
CA THR A 35 -3.21 -1.45 -0.92
C THR A 35 -2.59 -2.43 -1.90
N ILE A 36 -1.50 -3.06 -1.51
CA ILE A 36 -0.80 -4.01 -2.36
C ILE A 36 -0.68 -5.32 -1.59
N CYS A 37 -1.52 -6.28 -1.94
CA CYS A 37 -1.67 -7.50 -1.14
C CYS A 37 -0.58 -8.54 -1.38
N GLY A 38 -0.05 -8.62 -2.59
CA GLY A 38 0.85 -9.70 -2.94
C GLY A 38 0.08 -10.93 -3.40
N ASP A 39 0.82 -11.92 -3.87
CA ASP A 39 0.22 -13.15 -4.38
C ASP A 39 -0.08 -14.07 -3.20
N PRO A 40 -1.33 -14.45 -2.95
CA PRO A 40 -1.67 -15.32 -1.83
C PRO A 40 -0.96 -16.67 -1.85
N LYS A 41 -0.50 -17.10 -3.00
CA LYS A 41 0.22 -18.37 -3.09
C LYS A 41 1.60 -18.27 -2.49
N ASN A 42 2.20 -17.08 -2.48
CA ASN A 42 3.56 -16.89 -2.02
C ASN A 42 3.67 -16.03 -0.77
N VAL A 43 2.61 -15.29 -0.44
CA VAL A 43 2.64 -14.35 0.68
C VAL A 43 1.58 -14.77 1.67
N SER A 44 2.00 -15.28 2.82
CA SER A 44 1.04 -15.84 3.77
C SER A 44 0.09 -14.80 4.36
N GLU A 45 0.50 -13.54 4.43
CA GLU A 45 -0.33 -12.48 5.01
C GLU A 45 -1.14 -11.71 3.98
N SER A 46 -1.06 -12.12 2.70
CA SER A 46 -1.76 -11.41 1.63
C SER A 46 -3.25 -11.25 1.89
N LEU A 47 -3.91 -12.30 2.31
CA LEU A 47 -5.34 -12.28 2.55
C LEU A 47 -5.70 -11.56 3.85
N ASP A 48 -4.79 -11.53 4.80
CA ASP A 48 -5.02 -10.80 6.04
C ASP A 48 -5.17 -9.31 5.75
N LEU A 49 -4.37 -8.77 4.84
CA LEU A 49 -4.50 -7.36 4.51
C LEU A 49 -5.83 -7.09 3.80
N ALA A 50 -6.29 -8.02 2.98
CA ALA A 50 -7.58 -7.86 2.32
C ALA A 50 -8.74 -7.77 3.33
N ILE A 51 -8.57 -8.38 4.51
CA ILE A 51 -9.57 -8.31 5.56
C ILE A 51 -9.43 -7.03 6.38
N VAL A 52 -8.20 -6.65 6.69
CA VAL A 52 -7.94 -5.50 7.55
C VAL A 52 -8.08 -4.16 6.84
N ALA A 53 -7.72 -4.09 5.56
CA ALA A 53 -7.72 -2.80 4.86
C ALA A 53 -9.07 -2.09 4.87
N PRO A 54 -10.21 -2.77 4.65
CA PRO A 54 -11.50 -2.07 4.75
C PRO A 54 -11.77 -1.49 6.14
N GLU A 55 -11.30 -2.18 7.20
CA GLU A 55 -11.48 -1.68 8.56
C GLU A 55 -10.63 -0.43 8.80
N ILE A 56 -9.44 -0.40 8.23
CA ILE A 56 -8.59 0.78 8.30
C ILE A 56 -9.29 1.96 7.62
N VAL A 57 -9.84 1.75 6.44
CA VAL A 57 -10.54 2.81 5.72
C VAL A 57 -11.70 3.34 6.55
N LYS A 58 -12.44 2.46 7.22
CA LYS A 58 -13.54 2.91 8.08
C LYS A 58 -13.03 3.76 9.23
N ALA A 59 -11.91 3.37 9.84
CA ALA A 59 -11.34 4.11 10.96
C ALA A 59 -10.84 5.49 10.55
N PHE A 60 -10.40 5.64 9.29
CA PHE A 60 -9.88 6.91 8.79
C PHE A 60 -10.78 7.50 7.71
N ARG A 61 -12.10 7.28 7.85
CA ARG A 61 -13.05 7.76 6.85
C ARG A 61 -12.92 9.26 6.68
N GLY A 62 -12.86 9.69 5.44
CA GLY A 62 -12.68 11.10 5.12
C GLY A 62 -11.23 11.54 5.05
N ALA A 63 -10.32 10.77 5.63
CA ALA A 63 -8.89 11.10 5.61
C ALA A 63 -8.13 10.37 4.52
N VAL A 64 -8.59 9.18 4.13
CA VAL A 64 -7.92 8.41 3.08
C VAL A 64 -8.93 7.89 2.08
N THR A 65 -8.51 7.80 0.82
CA THR A 65 -9.30 7.20 -0.24
C THR A 65 -8.59 5.91 -0.66
N PRO A 66 -9.28 4.78 -0.66
CA PRO A 66 -8.62 3.50 -0.89
C PRO A 66 -8.43 3.17 -2.37
N LEU A 67 -7.25 2.72 -2.70
CA LEU A 67 -6.90 2.18 -4.01
C LEU A 67 -6.34 0.78 -3.79
N VAL A 68 -6.46 -0.09 -4.78
CA VAL A 68 -5.87 -1.43 -4.70
C VAL A 68 -5.08 -1.70 -5.97
N ALA A 69 -3.87 -2.22 -5.82
CA ALA A 69 -3.04 -2.54 -6.97
C ALA A 69 -3.55 -3.80 -7.65
N THR A 70 -3.58 -3.79 -8.98
CA THR A 70 -3.84 -5.04 -9.70
C THR A 70 -2.63 -5.94 -9.56
N ALA A 71 -2.84 -7.24 -9.73
CA ALA A 71 -1.75 -8.20 -9.55
C ALA A 71 -0.58 -7.90 -10.49
N GLU A 72 -0.89 -7.50 -11.72
CA GLU A 72 0.16 -7.22 -12.71
C GLU A 72 0.99 -6.00 -12.35
N ALA A 73 0.45 -5.09 -11.57
CA ALA A 73 1.16 -3.86 -11.23
C ALA A 73 2.01 -3.97 -9.97
N GLU A 74 1.88 -5.06 -9.22
CA GLU A 74 2.53 -5.15 -7.91
C GLU A 74 4.04 -5.04 -7.99
N ARG A 75 4.65 -5.70 -8.96
CA ARG A 75 6.09 -5.63 -9.10
C ARG A 75 6.57 -4.22 -9.45
N HIS A 76 5.84 -3.54 -10.31
CA HIS A 76 6.17 -2.16 -10.67
C HIS A 76 6.12 -1.28 -9.41
N PHE A 77 5.07 -1.43 -8.61
CA PHE A 77 4.95 -0.61 -7.41
C PHE A 77 6.02 -0.95 -6.37
N GLN A 78 6.41 -2.22 -6.29
CA GLN A 78 7.51 -2.62 -5.41
C GLN A 78 8.78 -1.85 -5.75
N MET A 79 9.09 -1.78 -7.03
CA MET A 79 10.28 -1.06 -7.48
C MET A 79 10.11 0.44 -7.26
N ARG A 80 8.95 0.95 -7.60
CA ARG A 80 8.72 2.41 -7.54
C ARG A 80 8.72 2.94 -6.12
N PHE A 81 8.12 2.20 -5.19
CA PHE A 81 7.99 2.68 -3.81
C PHE A 81 9.02 2.08 -2.86
N GLY A 82 9.89 1.22 -3.37
CA GLY A 82 11.06 0.79 -2.63
C GLY A 82 10.80 -0.12 -1.44
N PHE A 83 9.74 -0.94 -1.49
CA PHE A 83 9.50 -1.88 -0.40
C PHE A 83 9.89 -3.28 -0.81
N SER A 84 10.34 -4.09 0.14
CA SER A 84 10.76 -5.45 -0.17
C SER A 84 9.80 -6.51 0.35
N LEU A 85 8.90 -6.17 1.24
CA LEU A 85 7.99 -7.14 1.85
C LEU A 85 6.54 -6.83 1.52
N PHE A 86 5.78 -7.87 1.19
CA PHE A 86 4.33 -7.80 1.03
C PHE A 86 3.67 -8.35 2.29
N PRO A 87 2.45 -7.98 2.56
CA PRO A 87 1.66 -6.95 1.90
C PRO A 87 2.08 -5.55 2.36
N VAL A 88 1.62 -4.53 1.67
CA VAL A 88 2.02 -3.18 2.01
C VAL A 88 0.90 -2.18 1.76
N LEU A 89 0.83 -1.17 2.60
CA LEU A 89 -0.01 0.00 2.41
C LEU A 89 0.91 1.17 2.10
N VAL A 90 0.71 1.82 0.95
CA VAL A 90 1.48 2.99 0.57
C VAL A 90 0.56 4.21 0.63
N PHE A 91 0.99 5.26 1.30
CA PHE A 91 0.19 6.46 1.45
C PHE A 91 0.74 7.57 0.55
N LEU A 92 -0.15 8.19 -0.22
CA LEU A 92 0.22 9.22 -1.19
C LEU A 92 -0.66 10.44 -0.98
N ARG A 93 -0.07 11.64 -1.01
CA ARG A 93 -0.86 12.87 -0.99
C ARG A 93 -0.74 13.52 -2.35
N HIS A 94 -1.89 13.69 -3.03
CA HIS A 94 -1.92 14.19 -4.41
C HIS A 94 -0.96 13.42 -5.30
N GLY A 95 -0.84 12.12 -5.06
CA GLY A 95 0.04 11.25 -5.85
C GLY A 95 1.48 11.21 -5.36
N GLU A 96 1.85 12.00 -4.35
CA GLU A 96 3.23 12.02 -3.87
C GLU A 96 3.40 11.17 -2.63
N TYR A 97 4.53 10.56 -2.49
CA TYR A 97 4.79 9.58 -1.44
C TYR A 97 4.86 10.21 -0.05
N LEU A 98 4.12 9.63 0.89
CA LEU A 98 4.18 10.01 2.30
C LEU A 98 4.86 8.96 3.16
N GLY A 99 4.62 7.69 2.89
CA GLY A 99 5.18 6.62 3.69
C GLY A 99 4.50 5.31 3.38
N ALA A 100 4.96 4.26 3.97
CA ALA A 100 4.41 2.92 3.76
C ALA A 100 4.47 2.10 5.05
N ILE A 101 3.55 1.15 5.16
CA ILE A 101 3.55 0.18 6.25
C ILE A 101 3.58 -1.19 5.60
N THR A 102 4.66 -1.94 5.86
CA THR A 102 4.82 -3.28 5.29
C THR A 102 4.39 -4.34 6.27
N ARG A 103 3.94 -5.46 5.73
CA ARG A 103 3.51 -6.61 6.50
C ARG A 103 2.26 -6.29 7.31
N ILE A 104 1.72 -7.29 7.96
CA ILE A 104 0.57 -7.10 8.82
C ILE A 104 1.06 -6.64 10.19
N ARG A 105 0.37 -5.66 10.76
CA ARG A 105 0.68 -5.11 12.06
C ARG A 105 -0.52 -5.27 12.98
N ASP A 106 -0.30 -5.07 14.26
CA ASP A 106 -1.41 -5.03 15.21
C ASP A 106 -2.25 -3.79 14.94
N TRP A 107 -3.51 -3.86 15.29
CA TRP A 107 -4.42 -2.74 15.09
C TRP A 107 -3.91 -1.46 15.74
N SER A 108 -3.35 -1.58 16.96
CA SER A 108 -2.81 -0.41 17.66
C SER A 108 -1.66 0.23 16.91
N ASP A 109 -0.87 -0.59 16.19
CA ASP A 109 0.23 -0.05 15.40
C ASP A 109 -0.30 0.76 14.23
N TYR A 110 -1.33 0.27 13.54
CA TYR A 110 -1.94 1.03 12.46
C TYR A 110 -2.52 2.33 12.99
N MET A 111 -3.17 2.30 14.15
CA MET A 111 -3.80 3.50 14.72
C MET A 111 -2.77 4.54 15.14
N ALA A 112 -1.54 4.12 15.43
CA ALA A 112 -0.46 5.04 15.77
C ALA A 112 0.32 5.49 14.54
N GLU A 113 0.63 4.56 13.63
CA GLU A 113 1.50 4.87 12.50
C GLU A 113 0.80 5.66 11.40
N ILE A 114 -0.46 5.36 11.13
CA ILE A 114 -1.14 6.03 10.03
C ILE A 114 -1.28 7.54 10.29
N PRO A 115 -1.74 8.00 11.46
CA PRO A 115 -1.79 9.43 11.69
C PRO A 115 -0.43 10.10 11.56
N ALA A 116 0.63 9.43 12.00
CA ALA A 116 1.98 10.00 11.88
C ALA A 116 2.38 10.15 10.41
N ILE A 117 2.05 9.15 9.58
CA ILE A 117 2.33 9.22 8.15
C ILE A 117 1.53 10.35 7.50
N LEU A 118 0.27 10.50 7.88
CA LEU A 118 -0.59 11.52 7.29
C LEU A 118 -0.14 12.94 7.62
N GLN A 119 0.72 13.11 8.61
CA GLN A 119 1.24 14.42 8.95
C GLN A 119 2.57 14.72 8.29
N ARG A 120 3.15 13.77 7.57
CA ARG A 120 4.43 13.98 6.92
C ARG A 120 4.28 14.84 5.68
N GLN A 121 5.39 15.44 5.28
CA GLN A 121 5.47 16.09 3.99
C GLN A 121 5.85 15.05 2.96
N ALA A 122 5.45 15.26 1.72
CA ALA A 122 5.79 14.36 0.64
C ALA A 122 7.30 14.30 0.46
N SER A 123 7.79 13.13 0.13
CA SER A 123 9.22 12.92 -0.05
C SER A 123 9.44 11.89 -1.14
N LEU A 124 10.68 11.64 -1.48
CA LEU A 124 11.00 10.59 -2.43
C LEU A 124 10.88 9.25 -1.72
N PRO A 125 10.32 8.24 -2.38
CA PRO A 125 10.25 6.91 -1.75
C PRO A 125 11.64 6.32 -1.61
N PRO A 126 11.82 5.34 -0.72
CA PRO A 126 13.09 4.64 -0.62
C PRO A 126 13.42 3.97 -1.93
N GLN A 127 14.70 3.83 -2.21
CA GLN A 127 15.12 3.16 -3.40
C GLN A 127 15.06 1.67 -3.18
N PHE A 128 14.43 0.95 -4.11
CA PHE A 128 14.37 -0.49 -3.98
C PHE A 128 15.75 -1.08 -4.26
N GLU A 129 16.20 -2.01 -3.41
CA GLU A 129 17.44 -2.69 -3.63
C GLU A 129 17.23 -4.16 -3.54
N LEU A 130 17.73 -4.87 -4.51
CA LEU A 130 17.73 -6.29 -4.44
C LEU A 130 18.76 -6.68 -3.44
N SER A 131 18.41 -7.55 -2.63
CA SER A 131 19.29 -7.95 -1.68
C SER A 131 20.33 -8.72 -2.26
N ARG A 132 21.49 -8.45 -2.21
CA ARG A 132 22.37 -9.17 -2.78
C ARG A 132 23.23 -9.61 -1.85
N GLY A 133 23.09 -9.87 -0.93
CA GLY A 133 23.97 -10.39 -0.14
C GLY A 133 24.95 -9.59 0.32
N CYS A 134 25.21 -8.70 -0.14
CA CYS A 134 26.20 -8.00 0.24
C CYS A 134 25.87 -7.24 1.33
N GLY A 135 25.19 -7.47 1.81
CA GLY A 135 24.97 -6.80 2.79
C GLY A 135 24.72 -5.59 3.01
N ASN A 136 24.51 -5.07 2.54
CA ASN A 136 24.41 -3.89 2.67
C ASN A 136 23.28 -3.47 3.03
N ILE A 137 22.75 -3.47 3.42
CA ILE A 137 21.76 -3.17 3.80
C ILE A 137 21.19 -2.22 4.11
N ALA A 138 21.02 -1.70 3.77
CA ALA A 138 20.45 -0.76 3.78
C ALA A 138 19.39 -0.74 4.44
N ALA A 139 19.12 -0.16 4.95
CA ALA A 139 18.20 -0.13 5.62
C ALA A 139 17.14 0.57 5.23
N HIS A 140 16.20 0.39 5.16
CA HIS A 140 15.17 1.20 4.82
C HIS A 140 14.09 1.10 5.76
#